data_c11dbb1d24b13800e3bf0b13d3a38715
#
_entry.id   c11dbb1d24b13800e3bf0b13d3a38715
#
_cell.length_a   1.000
_cell.length_b   1.000
_cell.length_c   1.000
_cell.angle_alpha   90.00
_cell.angle_beta   90.00
_cell.angle_gamma   90.00
#
_symmetry.space_group_name_H-M   'P 1'
#
loop_
_entity.id
_entity.type
_entity.pdbx_description
1 polymer ?
#
loop_
_entity_poly.entity_id
_entity_poly.type
_entity_poly.pdbx_seq_one_letter_code
_entity_poly.pdbx_strand_id
1 'polypeptide(L)'
;SNAGALGIIGAGGMNADTLRQNIRRCRELTDKPFGVNIMLMHPQADEFAQIVVEEKVAVVTTGAGNPVKYVPMWKAAGIKVIPVVAAAVLARHLEPLGIDAVIAEGTESGGHVGEMTTMALVPQVVDAVSVPVIAAGGIADGRQLAAALALGACGVQVGTCLLASEECPIH
;
A
#
# COMPACT_ATOMS: atom_id res chain seq x y z
N SER A 1 8.26 -9.67 -5.53
CA SER A 1 8.73 -10.42 -4.35
C SER A 1 10.00 -11.22 -4.62
N ASN A 2 10.14 -11.90 -5.75
CA ASN A 2 11.32 -12.70 -6.06
C ASN A 2 12.62 -11.88 -6.14
N ALA A 3 12.54 -10.60 -6.48
CA ALA A 3 13.67 -9.66 -6.54
C ALA A 3 14.08 -9.05 -5.18
N GLY A 4 13.50 -9.50 -4.07
CA GLY A 4 13.86 -9.04 -2.72
C GLY A 4 13.05 -7.86 -2.19
N ALA A 5 11.98 -7.45 -2.89
CA ALA A 5 11.01 -6.46 -2.41
C ALA A 5 9.67 -7.14 -2.04
N LEU A 6 8.71 -6.39 -1.51
CA LEU A 6 7.34 -6.85 -1.36
C LEU A 6 6.53 -6.46 -2.60
N GLY A 7 6.11 -7.45 -3.39
CA GLY A 7 5.20 -7.23 -4.52
C GLY A 7 3.79 -6.91 -4.04
N ILE A 8 3.13 -5.93 -4.65
CA ILE A 8 1.76 -5.54 -4.33
C ILE A 8 0.91 -5.58 -5.60
N ILE A 9 -0.18 -6.33 -5.56
CA ILE A 9 -1.20 -6.36 -6.63
C ILE A 9 -2.10 -5.14 -6.46
N GLY A 10 -2.13 -4.24 -7.43
CA GLY A 10 -3.05 -3.09 -7.43
C GLY A 10 -4.44 -3.49 -7.92
N ALA A 11 -5.44 -3.48 -7.04
CA ALA A 11 -6.80 -3.94 -7.36
C ALA A 11 -7.72 -2.86 -7.97
N GLY A 12 -7.27 -1.62 -8.09
CA GLY A 12 -8.14 -0.48 -8.41
C GLY A 12 -8.89 -0.56 -9.75
N GLY A 13 -8.38 -1.27 -10.73
CA GLY A 13 -9.03 -1.47 -12.05
C GLY A 13 -9.63 -2.87 -12.25
N MET A 14 -9.74 -3.68 -11.20
CA MET A 14 -10.17 -5.07 -11.27
C MET A 14 -11.61 -5.23 -10.80
N ASN A 15 -12.25 -6.33 -11.21
CA ASN A 15 -13.40 -6.89 -10.50
C ASN A 15 -12.96 -8.02 -9.56
N ALA A 16 -13.89 -8.55 -8.76
CA ALA A 16 -13.62 -9.57 -7.76
C ALA A 16 -13.00 -10.86 -8.35
N ASP A 17 -13.51 -11.33 -9.49
CA ASP A 17 -13.00 -12.53 -10.14
C ASP A 17 -11.57 -12.33 -10.64
N THR A 18 -11.30 -11.17 -11.26
CA THR A 18 -9.96 -10.82 -11.74
C THR A 18 -8.97 -10.70 -10.58
N LEU A 19 -9.37 -10.08 -9.46
CA LEU A 19 -8.51 -9.99 -8.28
C LEU A 19 -8.16 -11.40 -7.77
N ARG A 20 -9.14 -12.28 -7.64
CA ARG A 20 -8.93 -13.66 -7.17
C ARG A 20 -8.00 -14.44 -8.11
N GLN A 21 -8.20 -14.32 -9.42
CA GLN A 21 -7.33 -14.94 -10.42
C GLN A 21 -5.89 -14.43 -10.31
N ASN A 22 -5.69 -13.12 -10.17
CA ASN A 22 -4.36 -12.54 -10.04
C ASN A 22 -3.66 -12.95 -8.74
N ILE A 23 -4.36 -13.06 -7.62
CA ILE A 23 -3.80 -13.58 -6.37
C ILE A 23 -3.31 -15.03 -6.57
N ARG A 24 -4.14 -15.88 -7.18
CA ARG A 24 -3.78 -17.29 -7.44
C ARG A 24 -2.63 -17.41 -8.42
N ARG A 25 -2.65 -16.61 -9.50
CA ARG A 25 -1.54 -16.54 -10.45
C ARG A 25 -0.24 -16.07 -9.80
N CYS A 26 -0.30 -15.11 -8.89
CA CYS A 26 0.88 -14.66 -8.15
C CYS A 26 1.51 -15.79 -7.31
N ARG A 27 0.69 -16.65 -6.70
CA ARG A 27 1.18 -17.83 -5.96
C ARG A 27 1.85 -18.89 -6.83
N GLU A 28 1.45 -19.00 -8.09
CA GLU A 28 2.16 -19.88 -9.05
C GLU A 28 3.55 -19.33 -9.42
N LEU A 29 3.73 -18.01 -9.34
CA LEU A 29 4.96 -17.33 -9.75
C LEU A 29 5.97 -17.15 -8.61
N THR A 30 5.51 -17.21 -7.35
CA THR A 30 6.37 -16.99 -6.17
C THR A 30 5.83 -17.69 -4.92
N ASP A 31 6.74 -18.20 -4.11
CA ASP A 31 6.50 -18.67 -2.74
C ASP A 31 6.74 -17.58 -1.70
N LYS A 32 7.21 -16.39 -2.12
CA LYS A 32 7.45 -15.25 -1.26
C LYS A 32 6.15 -14.52 -0.89
N PRO A 33 6.10 -13.83 0.27
CA PRO A 33 4.95 -13.02 0.60
C PRO A 33 4.74 -11.90 -0.42
N PHE A 34 3.47 -11.61 -0.70
CA PHE A 34 3.03 -10.49 -1.48
C PHE A 34 1.76 -9.87 -0.85
N GLY A 35 1.40 -8.68 -1.30
CA GLY A 35 0.24 -7.98 -0.81
C GLY A 35 -0.77 -7.61 -1.91
N VAL A 36 -1.87 -7.03 -1.47
CA VAL A 36 -2.91 -6.45 -2.33
C VAL A 36 -3.17 -5.02 -1.88
N ASN A 37 -3.18 -4.09 -2.82
CA ASN A 37 -3.67 -2.73 -2.59
C ASN A 37 -5.16 -2.65 -2.92
N ILE A 38 -5.98 -2.22 -1.96
CA ILE A 38 -7.41 -2.03 -2.12
C ILE A 38 -7.72 -0.53 -2.14
N MET A 39 -8.27 -0.04 -3.26
CA MET A 39 -8.85 1.29 -3.34
C MET A 39 -10.21 1.28 -2.65
N LEU A 40 -10.34 1.91 -1.49
CA LEU A 40 -11.54 1.80 -0.64
C LEU A 40 -12.78 2.53 -1.19
N MET A 41 -12.61 3.40 -2.18
CA MET A 41 -13.71 3.99 -2.95
C MET A 41 -14.24 3.08 -4.06
N HIS A 42 -13.60 1.94 -4.31
CA HIS A 42 -14.06 0.99 -5.33
C HIS A 42 -15.42 0.41 -4.95
N PRO A 43 -16.39 0.27 -5.89
CA PRO A 43 -17.72 -0.28 -5.60
C PRO A 43 -17.70 -1.68 -4.95
N GLN A 44 -16.69 -2.50 -5.28
CA GLN A 44 -16.51 -3.85 -4.75
C GLN A 44 -15.49 -3.90 -3.59
N ALA A 45 -15.19 -2.80 -2.92
CA ALA A 45 -14.18 -2.77 -1.84
C ALA A 45 -14.50 -3.76 -0.71
N ASP A 46 -15.77 -3.93 -0.35
CA ASP A 46 -16.20 -4.90 0.66
C ASP A 46 -15.91 -6.35 0.23
N GLU A 47 -16.15 -6.66 -1.04
CA GLU A 47 -15.86 -7.98 -1.61
C GLU A 47 -14.35 -8.23 -1.70
N PHE A 48 -13.56 -7.22 -2.12
CA PHE A 48 -12.10 -7.32 -2.13
C PHE A 48 -11.54 -7.57 -0.73
N ALA A 49 -12.11 -6.90 0.27
CA ALA A 49 -11.71 -7.08 1.67
C ALA A 49 -11.96 -8.52 2.18
N GLN A 50 -12.98 -9.19 1.69
CA GLN A 50 -13.24 -10.61 1.99
C GLN A 50 -12.29 -11.53 1.20
N ILE A 51 -12.08 -11.26 -0.10
CA ILE A 51 -11.20 -12.06 -0.95
C ILE A 51 -9.79 -12.15 -0.37
N VAL A 52 -9.21 -11.06 0.13
CA VAL A 52 -7.85 -11.10 0.70
C VAL A 52 -7.77 -11.97 1.95
N VAL A 53 -8.86 -12.10 2.72
CA VAL A 53 -8.95 -13.00 3.87
C VAL A 53 -9.07 -14.45 3.40
N GLU A 54 -10.01 -14.74 2.50
CA GLU A 54 -10.24 -16.08 1.96
C GLU A 54 -8.99 -16.63 1.26
N GLU A 55 -8.34 -15.79 0.48
CA GLU A 55 -7.10 -16.13 -0.22
C GLU A 55 -5.84 -15.97 0.68
N LYS A 56 -5.97 -15.70 1.97
CA LYS A 56 -4.85 -15.63 2.94
C LYS A 56 -3.68 -14.79 2.43
N VAL A 57 -3.96 -13.58 1.95
CA VAL A 57 -2.94 -12.64 1.49
C VAL A 57 -2.11 -12.18 2.68
N ALA A 58 -0.80 -12.05 2.51
CA ALA A 58 0.09 -11.71 3.63
C ALA A 58 -0.05 -10.25 4.09
N VAL A 59 -0.25 -9.34 3.13
CA VAL A 59 -0.26 -7.88 3.38
C VAL A 59 -1.40 -7.23 2.60
N VAL A 60 -2.09 -6.31 3.25
CA VAL A 60 -3.05 -5.40 2.60
C VAL A 60 -2.57 -3.97 2.77
N THR A 61 -2.47 -3.24 1.65
CA THR A 61 -2.36 -1.79 1.64
C THR A 61 -3.69 -1.19 1.20
N THR A 62 -4.01 0.01 1.63
CA THR A 62 -5.27 0.66 1.25
C THR A 62 -5.03 2.09 0.80
N GLY A 63 -5.77 2.53 -0.19
CA GLY A 63 -5.77 3.92 -0.64
C GLY A 63 -7.19 4.44 -0.86
N ALA A 64 -7.34 5.74 -1.03
CA ALA A 64 -8.59 6.42 -1.38
C ALA A 64 -9.78 6.00 -0.50
N GLY A 65 -9.67 6.24 0.82
CA GLY A 65 -10.76 5.97 1.76
C GLY A 65 -10.27 5.60 3.16
N ASN A 66 -11.24 5.29 4.05
CA ASN A 66 -10.97 4.98 5.45
C ASN A 66 -11.04 3.46 5.71
N PRO A 67 -9.92 2.81 6.12
CA PRO A 67 -9.89 1.36 6.33
C PRO A 67 -10.48 0.90 7.66
N VAL A 68 -10.89 1.79 8.56
CA VAL A 68 -11.29 1.48 9.95
C VAL A 68 -12.20 0.27 10.06
N LYS A 69 -13.23 0.16 9.20
CA LYS A 69 -14.20 -0.95 9.27
C LYS A 69 -13.61 -2.32 8.91
N TYR A 70 -12.50 -2.36 8.17
CA TYR A 70 -11.89 -3.61 7.70
C TYR A 70 -10.73 -4.10 8.58
N VAL A 71 -10.04 -3.17 9.27
CA VAL A 71 -8.84 -3.49 10.06
C VAL A 71 -9.08 -4.64 11.04
N PRO A 72 -10.16 -4.69 11.83
CA PRO A 72 -10.39 -5.79 12.78
C PRO A 72 -10.45 -7.16 12.09
N MET A 73 -11.13 -7.25 10.96
CA MET A 73 -11.26 -8.49 10.19
C MET A 73 -9.89 -8.95 9.65
N TRP A 74 -9.12 -8.05 9.04
CA TRP A 74 -7.80 -8.38 8.51
C TRP A 74 -6.82 -8.76 9.61
N LYS A 75 -6.82 -8.06 10.73
CA LYS A 75 -5.98 -8.39 11.88
C LYS A 75 -6.34 -9.75 12.48
N ALA A 76 -7.63 -10.07 12.61
CA ALA A 76 -8.08 -11.39 13.06
C ALA A 76 -7.65 -12.53 12.12
N ALA A 77 -7.54 -12.24 10.81
CA ALA A 77 -7.01 -13.17 9.82
C ALA A 77 -5.47 -13.24 9.77
N GLY A 78 -4.75 -12.49 10.61
CA GLY A 78 -3.29 -12.45 10.63
C GLY A 78 -2.65 -11.66 9.48
N ILE A 79 -3.44 -10.87 8.74
CA ILE A 79 -2.97 -10.04 7.64
C ILE A 79 -2.26 -8.80 8.19
N LYS A 80 -1.13 -8.43 7.60
CA LYS A 80 -0.46 -7.16 7.86
C LYS A 80 -1.19 -6.03 7.17
N VAL A 81 -1.54 -4.99 7.93
CA VAL A 81 -2.34 -3.86 7.42
C VAL A 81 -1.47 -2.61 7.35
N ILE A 82 -1.31 -2.06 6.16
CA ILE A 82 -0.44 -0.91 5.88
C ILE A 82 -1.24 0.13 5.07
N PRO A 83 -2.00 1.01 5.72
CA PRO A 83 -2.79 2.01 5.03
C PRO A 83 -1.94 3.13 4.42
N VAL A 84 -2.40 3.67 3.29
CA VAL A 84 -1.84 4.87 2.68
C VAL A 84 -2.50 6.10 3.30
N VAL A 85 -1.69 7.09 3.65
CA VAL A 85 -2.14 8.36 4.23
C VAL A 85 -1.50 9.54 3.52
N ALA A 86 -2.26 10.63 3.40
CA ALA A 86 -1.82 11.90 2.83
C ALA A 86 -1.63 13.01 3.89
N ALA A 87 -1.78 12.67 5.17
CA ALA A 87 -1.60 13.62 6.28
C ALA A 87 -1.25 12.89 7.59
N ALA A 88 -0.45 13.51 8.44
CA ALA A 88 -0.03 12.97 9.73
C ALA A 88 -1.23 12.71 10.69
N VAL A 89 -2.29 13.53 10.62
CA VAL A 89 -3.49 13.33 11.42
C VAL A 89 -4.20 12.02 11.10
N LEU A 90 -4.18 11.57 9.84
CA LEU A 90 -4.76 10.29 9.43
C LEU A 90 -3.93 9.12 9.99
N ALA A 91 -2.60 9.21 9.93
CA ALA A 91 -1.71 8.22 10.51
C ALA A 91 -1.97 8.03 12.01
N ARG A 92 -2.03 9.13 12.77
CA ARG A 92 -2.36 9.11 14.21
C ARG A 92 -3.74 8.51 14.51
N HIS A 93 -4.71 8.74 13.64
CA HIS A 93 -6.06 8.18 13.81
C HIS A 93 -6.09 6.66 13.59
N LEU A 94 -5.25 6.15 12.69
CA LEU A 94 -5.22 4.72 12.33
C LEU A 94 -4.31 3.88 13.25
N GLU A 95 -3.27 4.47 13.83
CA GLU A 95 -2.31 3.75 14.67
C GLU A 95 -2.96 2.96 15.81
N PRO A 96 -3.93 3.52 16.61
CA PRO A 96 -4.57 2.79 17.70
C PRO A 96 -5.37 1.55 17.26
N LEU A 97 -5.64 1.40 15.97
CA LEU A 97 -6.33 0.23 15.43
C LEU A 97 -5.41 -0.99 15.27
N GLY A 98 -4.11 -0.85 15.57
CA GLY A 98 -3.14 -1.92 15.49
C GLY A 98 -2.64 -2.19 14.06
N ILE A 99 -2.58 -1.16 13.21
CA ILE A 99 -1.93 -1.25 11.89
C ILE A 99 -0.45 -1.60 12.05
N ASP A 100 0.14 -2.24 11.04
CA ASP A 100 1.53 -2.76 11.14
C ASP A 100 2.58 -1.75 10.63
N ALA A 101 2.19 -0.84 9.77
CA ALA A 101 2.98 0.27 9.26
C ALA A 101 2.03 1.28 8.58
N VAL A 102 2.56 2.39 8.09
CA VAL A 102 1.81 3.37 7.31
C VAL A 102 2.60 3.80 6.09
N ILE A 103 1.92 4.02 4.97
CA ILE A 103 2.53 4.59 3.76
C ILE A 103 2.16 6.07 3.71
N ALA A 104 3.16 6.94 3.84
CA ALA A 104 3.02 8.39 3.66
C ALA A 104 3.19 8.71 2.16
N GLU A 105 2.08 9.01 1.49
CA GLU A 105 2.05 9.23 0.04
C GLU A 105 1.88 10.70 -0.30
N GLY A 106 2.92 11.27 -0.91
CA GLY A 106 2.93 12.65 -1.37
C GLY A 106 2.26 12.83 -2.73
N THR A 107 2.01 14.10 -3.08
CA THR A 107 1.32 14.52 -4.30
C THR A 107 2.08 14.16 -5.60
N GLU A 108 3.36 13.79 -5.52
CA GLU A 108 4.15 13.31 -6.67
C GLU A 108 3.78 11.87 -7.09
N SER A 109 2.85 11.23 -6.40
CA SER A 109 2.28 9.93 -6.76
C SER A 109 1.31 10.02 -7.93
N GLY A 110 0.94 8.87 -8.47
CA GLY A 110 -0.18 8.73 -9.40
C GLY A 110 -1.49 8.39 -8.69
N GLY A 111 -2.62 8.72 -9.32
CA GLY A 111 -3.96 8.38 -8.83
C GLY A 111 -4.57 9.44 -7.90
N HIS A 112 -5.24 9.00 -6.83
CA HIS A 112 -5.87 9.87 -5.85
C HIS A 112 -4.86 10.27 -4.79
N VAL A 113 -4.33 11.46 -4.88
CA VAL A 113 -3.26 11.97 -4.01
C VAL A 113 -3.74 13.12 -3.14
N GLY A 114 -3.05 13.34 -2.01
CA GLY A 114 -3.24 14.53 -1.19
C GLY A 114 -2.51 15.76 -1.73
N GLU A 115 -2.53 16.85 -0.98
CA GLU A 115 -1.95 18.12 -1.39
C GLU A 115 -0.48 18.30 -0.97
N MET A 116 0.00 17.52 0.01
CA MET A 116 1.35 17.64 0.53
C MET A 116 2.37 16.91 -0.35
N THR A 117 3.52 17.56 -0.60
CA THR A 117 4.64 16.90 -1.26
C THR A 117 5.26 15.83 -0.36
N THR A 118 5.89 14.82 -0.96
CA THR A 118 6.55 13.71 -0.25
C THR A 118 7.58 14.23 0.75
N MET A 119 8.38 15.23 0.36
CA MET A 119 9.41 15.82 1.21
C MET A 119 8.84 16.52 2.46
N ALA A 120 7.65 17.10 2.36
CA ALA A 120 6.99 17.76 3.49
C ALA A 120 6.18 16.78 4.35
N LEU A 121 5.58 15.77 3.72
CA LEU A 121 4.69 14.83 4.39
C LEU A 121 5.45 13.80 5.24
N VAL A 122 6.48 13.17 4.66
CA VAL A 122 7.16 12.02 5.28
C VAL A 122 7.68 12.34 6.69
N PRO A 123 8.45 13.41 6.94
CA PRO A 123 8.94 13.70 8.30
C PRO A 123 7.80 13.99 9.27
N GLN A 124 6.72 14.65 8.83
CA GLN A 124 5.56 14.90 9.69
C GLN A 124 4.84 13.62 10.11
N VAL A 125 4.76 12.63 9.21
CA VAL A 125 4.17 11.33 9.55
C VAL A 125 5.12 10.55 10.46
N VAL A 126 6.42 10.56 10.19
CA VAL A 126 7.45 9.92 11.03
C VAL A 126 7.39 10.43 12.47
N ASP A 127 7.28 11.74 12.66
CA ASP A 127 7.21 12.37 13.99
C ASP A 127 5.84 12.13 14.69
N ALA A 128 4.83 11.70 13.94
CA ALA A 128 3.46 11.62 14.43
C ALA A 128 3.06 10.23 14.93
N VAL A 129 3.76 9.15 14.54
CA VAL A 129 3.41 7.75 14.85
C VAL A 129 4.62 6.95 15.29
N SER A 130 4.37 5.84 16.00
CA SER A 130 5.40 4.90 16.47
C SER A 130 5.57 3.70 15.53
N VAL A 131 4.58 3.44 14.65
CA VAL A 131 4.68 2.38 13.65
C VAL A 131 5.64 2.77 12.51
N PRO A 132 6.25 1.80 11.82
CA PRO A 132 7.12 2.07 10.67
C PRO A 132 6.42 2.91 9.60
N VAL A 133 7.13 3.90 9.05
CA VAL A 133 6.64 4.77 7.97
C VAL A 133 7.35 4.41 6.67
N ILE A 134 6.58 4.19 5.61
CA ILE A 134 7.05 3.92 4.26
C ILE A 134 6.75 5.17 3.42
N ALA A 135 7.73 5.70 2.71
CA ALA A 135 7.54 6.85 1.85
C ALA A 135 7.03 6.44 0.46
N ALA A 136 6.09 7.18 -0.09
CA ALA A 136 5.59 7.01 -1.45
C ALA A 136 5.40 8.36 -2.14
N GLY A 137 5.53 8.39 -3.45
CA GLY A 137 5.41 9.59 -4.27
C GLY A 137 6.75 10.07 -4.80
N GLY A 138 6.90 10.05 -6.13
CA GLY A 138 8.09 10.54 -6.83
C GLY A 138 9.34 9.68 -6.67
N ILE A 139 9.23 8.43 -6.22
CA ILE A 139 10.36 7.56 -5.94
C ILE A 139 10.53 6.56 -7.09
N ALA A 140 11.67 6.63 -7.79
CA ALA A 140 11.96 5.79 -8.95
C ALA A 140 13.40 5.22 -8.95
N ASP A 141 14.33 5.79 -8.19
CA ASP A 141 15.71 5.35 -8.13
C ASP A 141 16.32 5.39 -6.71
N GLY A 142 17.57 4.94 -6.59
CA GLY A 142 18.27 4.85 -5.31
C GLY A 142 18.53 6.17 -4.61
N ARG A 143 18.57 7.30 -5.33
CA ARG A 143 18.78 8.64 -4.74
C ARG A 143 17.54 9.06 -3.96
N GLN A 144 16.35 8.80 -4.50
CA GLN A 144 15.09 9.10 -3.84
C GLN A 144 14.84 8.13 -2.67
N LEU A 145 15.25 6.86 -2.81
CA LEU A 145 15.26 5.93 -1.67
C LEU A 145 16.15 6.46 -0.54
N ALA A 146 17.38 6.89 -0.84
CA ALA A 146 18.27 7.45 0.17
C ALA A 146 17.69 8.71 0.83
N ALA A 147 17.04 9.59 0.05
CA ALA A 147 16.36 10.76 0.56
C ALA A 147 15.20 10.40 1.49
N ALA A 148 14.37 9.42 1.12
CA ALA A 148 13.28 8.94 1.97
C ALA A 148 13.77 8.38 3.32
N LEU A 149 14.87 7.61 3.31
CA LEU A 149 15.50 7.11 4.53
C LEU A 149 16.06 8.27 5.39
N ALA A 150 16.66 9.28 4.77
CA ALA A 150 17.13 10.49 5.48
C ALA A 150 15.99 11.30 6.11
N LEU A 151 14.77 11.25 5.54
CA LEU A 151 13.56 11.84 6.10
C LEU A 151 12.94 11.01 7.25
N GLY A 152 13.53 9.85 7.58
CA GLY A 152 13.10 8.98 8.68
C GLY A 152 12.18 7.83 8.24
N ALA A 153 11.88 7.66 6.95
CA ALA A 153 11.15 6.48 6.48
C ALA A 153 11.97 5.20 6.66
N CYS A 154 11.33 4.07 6.89
CA CYS A 154 11.98 2.75 6.98
C CYS A 154 12.09 2.04 5.63
N GLY A 155 11.45 2.57 4.59
CA GLY A 155 11.42 2.02 3.24
C GLY A 155 10.60 2.88 2.30
N VAL A 156 10.40 2.41 1.08
CA VAL A 156 9.66 3.13 0.04
C VAL A 156 8.65 2.26 -0.67
N GLN A 157 7.57 2.87 -1.16
CA GLN A 157 6.67 2.27 -2.13
C GLN A 157 6.90 2.92 -3.49
N VAL A 158 7.04 2.08 -4.50
CA VAL A 158 7.26 2.47 -5.90
C VAL A 158 6.10 1.95 -6.74
N GLY A 159 5.49 2.79 -7.53
CA GLY A 159 4.33 2.42 -8.36
C GLY A 159 4.50 2.82 -9.82
N THR A 160 4.41 4.13 -10.10
CA THR A 160 4.32 4.68 -11.46
C THR A 160 5.45 4.22 -12.39
N CYS A 161 6.68 4.07 -11.92
CA CYS A 161 7.78 3.59 -12.76
C CYS A 161 7.59 2.16 -13.28
N LEU A 162 6.76 1.33 -12.60
CA LEU A 162 6.43 -0.02 -13.05
C LEU A 162 5.38 -0.03 -14.17
N LEU A 163 4.63 1.07 -14.36
CA LEU A 163 3.70 1.21 -15.48
C LEU A 163 4.40 1.27 -16.84
N ALA A 164 5.68 1.63 -16.84
CA ALA A 164 6.50 1.68 -18.06
C ALA A 164 7.11 0.31 -18.43
N SER A 165 6.85 -0.76 -17.67
CA SER A 165 7.33 -2.10 -18.00
C SER A 165 6.48 -2.72 -19.13
N GLU A 166 7.11 -3.56 -19.95
CA GLU A 166 6.44 -4.26 -21.06
C GLU A 166 5.35 -5.23 -20.55
N GLU A 167 5.49 -5.73 -19.32
CA GLU A 167 4.53 -6.65 -18.69
C GLU A 167 3.30 -5.95 -18.12
N CYS A 168 3.31 -4.61 -18.04
CA CYS A 168 2.17 -3.87 -17.52
C CYS A 168 1.01 -3.89 -18.53
N PRO A 169 -0.19 -4.40 -18.16
CA PRO A 169 -1.32 -4.47 -19.08
C PRO A 169 -2.08 -3.14 -19.20
N ILE A 170 -1.68 -2.12 -18.46
CA ILE A 170 -2.33 -0.81 -18.42
C ILE A 170 -1.46 0.16 -19.24
N HIS A 171 -1.91 0.49 -20.43
CA HIS A 171 -1.28 1.48 -21.33
C HIS A 171 -2.24 2.64 -21.61
#